data_338b78f275103521ee0d559dd98d2e84
#
_entry.id   338b78f275103521ee0d559dd98d2e84
#
_cell.length_a   1.000
_cell.length_b   1.000
_cell.length_c   1.000
_cell.angle_alpha   90.00
_cell.angle_beta   90.00
_cell.angle_gamma   90.00
#
_symmetry.space_group_name_H-M   'P 1'
#
loop_
_entity.id
_entity.type
_entity.pdbx_description
1 polymer ?
#
loop_
_entity_poly.entity_id
_entity_poly.type
_entity_poly.pdbx_seq_one_letter_code
_entity_poly.pdbx_strand_id
1 'polypeptide(L)'
;MRWSPPLRLRGSGPGWAAQEPTWREARPGLVAGALKRATTRPSGNWYVVGASRDVRVGERPYGRTVGGTEVVLWRTQGGGLRAGSGVCPHLGAPLRDSRVVCGTLVCHWHGLALDGAPFAGWQPFPVHDDGLLVWVRLDEVGGEKPTDRPVVPVRPARGGAVDAVFTAVGRCEPQDVVANRLDPWHGSWFHPYSFIDLSVVREPEGDGDDAFVVDVSFRVAGRLVVPVRAEFTAPGPRTVVMRITDGEGASSVVETHATPLTRPDHERPRTAVVEATVAASDRPGFALARAVAPVLRPLMRRTAGRLWVDDLAYAERRWALRSTGRFPG
;
A
#
# COMPACT_ATOMS: atom_id res chain seq x y z
N MET A 1 18.36 18.89 24.54
CA MET A 1 17.17 18.75 23.64
C MET A 1 16.04 19.63 24.17
N ARG A 2 15.60 20.64 23.41
CA ARG A 2 14.42 21.43 23.80
C ARG A 2 13.18 20.57 23.50
N TRP A 3 12.43 20.25 24.55
CA TRP A 3 11.18 19.52 24.43
C TRP A 3 10.13 20.43 23.77
N SER A 4 9.89 20.24 22.46
CA SER A 4 8.79 20.93 21.78
C SER A 4 7.55 20.01 21.81
N PRO A 5 6.36 20.52 22.20
CA PRO A 5 5.16 19.71 22.18
C PRO A 5 4.87 19.24 20.73
N PRO A 6 4.49 17.96 20.54
CA PRO A 6 4.21 17.42 19.21
C PRO A 6 2.98 18.06 18.57
N LEU A 7 2.07 18.54 19.41
CA LEU A 7 0.80 19.13 19.03
C LEU A 7 0.91 20.65 19.04
N ARG A 8 0.44 21.30 17.99
CA ARG A 8 0.36 22.75 17.89
C ARG A 8 -1.10 23.16 17.69
N LEU A 9 -1.47 24.30 18.30
CA LEU A 9 -2.72 24.97 18.00
C LEU A 9 -2.48 25.86 16.79
N ARG A 10 -3.10 25.53 15.67
CA ARG A 10 -3.13 26.41 14.50
C ARG A 10 -3.93 27.68 14.81
N GLY A 11 -3.44 28.83 14.41
CA GLY A 11 -4.23 30.08 14.38
C GLY A 11 -5.52 29.91 13.57
N SER A 12 -6.45 30.85 13.65
CA SER A 12 -7.59 30.92 12.74
C SER A 12 -7.05 31.25 11.34
N GLY A 13 -6.68 30.17 10.59
CA GLY A 13 -6.26 30.30 9.20
C GLY A 13 -7.46 30.47 8.27
N PRO A 14 -7.20 30.81 7.00
CA PRO A 14 -8.25 30.93 5.98
C PRO A 14 -9.07 29.64 5.91
N GLY A 15 -10.35 29.78 5.58
CA GLY A 15 -11.19 28.63 5.25
C GLY A 15 -10.64 27.88 4.03
N TRP A 16 -11.16 26.70 3.76
CA TRP A 16 -10.71 25.86 2.64
C TRP A 16 -10.59 26.61 1.31
N ALA A 17 -11.58 27.41 0.95
CA ALA A 17 -11.62 28.17 -0.31
C ALA A 17 -10.65 29.36 -0.37
N ALA A 18 -10.05 29.75 0.76
CA ALA A 18 -9.12 30.90 0.87
C ALA A 18 -7.66 30.47 1.09
N GLN A 19 -7.35 29.18 1.00
CA GLN A 19 -5.97 28.71 0.98
C GLN A 19 -5.31 29.01 -0.37
N GLU A 20 -3.98 29.15 -0.40
CA GLU A 20 -3.24 29.35 -1.64
C GLU A 20 -3.42 28.17 -2.60
N PRO A 21 -3.78 28.40 -3.88
CA PRO A 21 -3.96 27.34 -4.86
C PRO A 21 -2.65 26.69 -5.24
N THR A 22 -2.58 25.37 -5.23
CA THR A 22 -1.37 24.57 -5.54
C THR A 22 -1.24 24.15 -7.00
N TRP A 23 -2.23 24.45 -7.87
CA TRP A 23 -2.25 23.97 -9.24
C TRP A 23 -1.09 24.47 -10.12
N ARG A 24 -0.51 25.64 -9.79
CA ARG A 24 0.64 26.18 -10.53
C ARG A 24 1.93 25.39 -10.28
N GLU A 25 2.07 24.84 -9.09
CA GLU A 25 3.20 24.04 -8.65
C GLU A 25 2.99 22.57 -9.01
N ALA A 26 1.75 22.09 -8.95
CA ALA A 26 1.34 20.73 -9.29
C ALA A 26 1.41 20.50 -10.82
N ARG A 27 2.61 20.64 -11.39
CA ARG A 27 2.84 20.51 -12.84
C ARG A 27 2.64 19.05 -13.27
N PRO A 28 1.73 18.75 -14.22
CA PRO A 28 1.49 17.38 -14.68
C PRO A 28 2.75 16.63 -15.11
N GLY A 29 3.70 17.32 -15.76
CA GLY A 29 4.97 16.76 -16.20
C GLY A 29 5.86 16.24 -15.05
N LEU A 30 5.79 16.82 -13.85
CA LEU A 30 6.54 16.31 -12.67
C LEU A 30 5.99 14.97 -12.22
N VAL A 31 4.68 14.87 -12.06
CA VAL A 31 4.01 13.62 -11.67
C VAL A 31 4.22 12.55 -12.75
N ALA A 32 4.06 12.90 -14.03
CA ALA A 32 4.29 12.00 -15.16
C ALA A 32 5.74 11.52 -15.21
N GLY A 33 6.71 12.40 -14.99
CA GLY A 33 8.14 12.05 -14.95
C GLY A 33 8.47 11.09 -13.80
N ALA A 34 7.99 11.38 -12.59
CA ALA A 34 8.17 10.50 -11.44
C ALA A 34 7.51 9.13 -11.64
N LEU A 35 6.29 9.10 -12.18
CA LEU A 35 5.60 7.87 -12.56
C LEU A 35 6.38 7.05 -13.57
N LYS A 36 6.89 7.70 -14.65
CA LYS A 36 7.69 7.04 -15.67
C LYS A 36 8.93 6.38 -15.06
N ARG A 37 9.66 7.08 -14.20
CA ARG A 37 10.81 6.51 -13.50
C ARG A 37 10.42 5.36 -12.57
N ALA A 38 9.32 5.48 -11.83
CA ALA A 38 8.80 4.41 -10.99
C ALA A 38 8.50 3.15 -11.81
N THR A 39 7.82 3.29 -12.95
CA THR A 39 7.41 2.16 -13.81
C THR A 39 8.56 1.46 -14.53
N THR A 40 9.73 2.09 -14.65
CA THR A 40 10.94 1.46 -15.21
C THR A 40 11.73 0.65 -14.18
N ARG A 41 11.42 0.75 -12.90
CA ARG A 41 12.09 -0.03 -11.86
C ARG A 41 11.60 -1.47 -11.84
N PRO A 42 12.49 -2.45 -11.66
CA PRO A 42 12.08 -3.85 -11.61
C PRO A 42 11.29 -4.13 -10.33
N SER A 43 10.21 -4.89 -10.46
CA SER A 43 9.47 -5.45 -9.32
C SER A 43 9.88 -6.87 -8.97
N GLY A 44 10.62 -7.54 -9.88
CA GLY A 44 10.95 -8.94 -9.77
C GLY A 44 9.73 -9.85 -9.78
N ASN A 45 8.62 -9.40 -10.37
CA ASN A 45 7.32 -10.09 -10.42
C ASN A 45 6.64 -10.28 -9.05
N TRP A 46 7.05 -9.52 -8.02
CA TRP A 46 6.46 -9.59 -6.70
C TRP A 46 5.24 -8.67 -6.55
N TYR A 47 4.19 -9.20 -5.91
CA TYR A 47 2.93 -8.52 -5.65
C TYR A 47 2.56 -8.62 -4.17
N VAL A 48 2.20 -7.51 -3.55
CA VAL A 48 1.60 -7.51 -2.21
C VAL A 48 0.16 -7.97 -2.31
N VAL A 49 -0.23 -8.96 -1.51
CA VAL A 49 -1.57 -9.53 -1.56
C VAL A 49 -2.39 -9.29 -0.31
N GLY A 50 -1.77 -8.85 0.78
CA GLY A 50 -2.47 -8.49 2.01
C GLY A 50 -1.57 -8.41 3.23
N ALA A 51 -2.16 -8.28 4.41
CA ALA A 51 -1.44 -8.26 5.67
C ALA A 51 -1.02 -9.69 6.08
N SER A 52 0.19 -9.82 6.61
CA SER A 52 0.70 -11.10 7.14
C SER A 52 -0.23 -11.71 8.19
N ARG A 53 -0.85 -10.87 9.03
CA ARG A 53 -1.79 -11.29 10.07
C ARG A 53 -3.13 -11.83 9.56
N ASP A 54 -3.48 -11.57 8.29
CA ASP A 54 -4.72 -12.06 7.69
C ASP A 54 -4.61 -13.52 7.23
N VAL A 55 -3.38 -14.02 7.08
CA VAL A 55 -3.11 -15.43 6.78
C VAL A 55 -2.76 -16.15 8.08
N ARG A 56 -3.73 -16.85 8.68
CA ARG A 56 -3.59 -17.48 10.00
C ARG A 56 -3.35 -18.97 9.93
N VAL A 57 -2.69 -19.50 10.97
CA VAL A 57 -2.52 -20.95 11.13
C VAL A 57 -3.86 -21.61 11.49
N GLY A 58 -4.19 -22.75 10.84
CA GLY A 58 -5.36 -23.55 11.17
C GLY A 58 -6.70 -22.98 10.76
N GLU A 59 -6.74 -21.86 10.02
CA GLU A 59 -7.96 -21.25 9.51
C GLU A 59 -8.17 -21.56 8.02
N ARG A 60 -9.19 -20.93 7.45
CA ARG A 60 -9.44 -20.98 6.01
C ARG A 60 -8.27 -20.34 5.26
N PRO A 61 -7.94 -20.84 4.08
CA PRO A 61 -6.93 -20.23 3.25
C PRO A 61 -7.33 -18.81 2.84
N TYR A 62 -6.35 -17.98 2.58
CA TYR A 62 -6.53 -16.61 2.14
C TYR A 62 -6.49 -16.56 0.60
N GLY A 63 -7.61 -16.26 -0.03
CA GLY A 63 -7.73 -16.17 -1.48
C GLY A 63 -7.57 -14.73 -2.00
N ARG A 64 -6.85 -14.58 -3.11
CA ARG A 64 -6.71 -13.32 -3.86
C ARG A 64 -6.67 -13.60 -5.35
N THR A 65 -6.92 -12.54 -6.13
CA THR A 65 -6.65 -12.54 -7.57
C THR A 65 -5.57 -11.50 -7.85
N VAL A 66 -4.59 -11.84 -8.66
CA VAL A 66 -3.52 -10.94 -9.09
C VAL A 66 -3.33 -11.09 -10.59
N GLY A 67 -3.49 -10.01 -11.35
CA GLY A 67 -3.36 -10.03 -12.81
C GLY A 67 -4.28 -11.05 -13.51
N GLY A 68 -5.46 -11.33 -12.94
CA GLY A 68 -6.39 -12.37 -13.43
C GLY A 68 -6.07 -13.77 -12.93
N THR A 69 -4.94 -13.99 -12.24
CA THR A 69 -4.56 -15.29 -11.68
C THR A 69 -5.15 -15.45 -10.28
N GLU A 70 -5.89 -16.51 -10.04
CA GLU A 70 -6.35 -16.87 -8.69
C GLU A 70 -5.18 -17.40 -7.87
N VAL A 71 -5.00 -16.84 -6.68
CA VAL A 71 -3.94 -17.19 -5.73
C VAL A 71 -4.57 -17.59 -4.41
N VAL A 72 -4.09 -18.68 -3.84
CA VAL A 72 -4.44 -19.12 -2.49
C VAL A 72 -3.18 -19.13 -1.61
N LEU A 73 -3.32 -18.63 -0.38
CA LEU A 73 -2.25 -18.61 0.63
C LEU A 73 -2.74 -19.30 1.89
N TRP A 74 -1.85 -20.00 2.57
CA TRP A 74 -2.11 -20.60 3.88
C TRP A 74 -0.83 -20.75 4.69
N ARG A 75 -0.96 -21.08 5.96
CA ARG A 75 0.20 -21.38 6.81
C ARG A 75 0.24 -22.86 7.18
N THR A 76 1.46 -23.41 7.20
CA THR A 76 1.75 -24.70 7.82
C THR A 76 1.54 -24.62 9.34
N GLN A 77 1.50 -25.76 10.03
CA GLN A 77 1.43 -25.79 11.50
C GLN A 77 2.57 -25.03 12.19
N GLY A 78 3.76 -25.06 11.60
CA GLY A 78 4.92 -24.29 12.07
C GLY A 78 4.90 -22.81 11.71
N GLY A 79 3.80 -22.30 11.13
CA GLY A 79 3.63 -20.89 10.76
C GLY A 79 4.25 -20.50 9.41
N GLY A 80 4.94 -21.41 8.73
CA GLY A 80 5.51 -21.15 7.40
C GLY A 80 4.43 -20.82 6.36
N LEU A 81 4.62 -19.73 5.60
CA LEU A 81 3.70 -19.30 4.55
C LEU A 81 3.84 -20.20 3.31
N ARG A 82 2.72 -20.52 2.69
CA ARG A 82 2.61 -21.23 1.41
C ARG A 82 1.65 -20.47 0.50
N ALA A 83 1.88 -20.57 -0.81
CA ALA A 83 0.92 -20.12 -1.84
C ALA A 83 0.98 -20.99 -3.08
N GLY A 84 -0.06 -20.90 -3.88
CA GLY A 84 -0.14 -21.55 -5.19
C GLY A 84 -1.38 -21.10 -5.95
N SER A 85 -1.64 -21.76 -7.09
CA SER A 85 -2.84 -21.51 -7.86
C SER A 85 -4.09 -21.68 -6.99
N GLY A 86 -5.03 -20.74 -7.07
CA GLY A 86 -6.33 -20.79 -6.42
C GLY A 86 -7.30 -21.82 -7.03
N VAL A 87 -6.91 -22.45 -8.14
CA VAL A 87 -7.71 -23.45 -8.87
C VAL A 87 -7.21 -24.84 -8.51
N CYS A 88 -8.11 -25.69 -8.04
CA CYS A 88 -7.79 -27.07 -7.71
C CYS A 88 -7.41 -27.85 -8.98
N PRO A 89 -6.25 -28.57 -9.02
CA PRO A 89 -5.80 -29.28 -10.21
C PRO A 89 -6.66 -30.51 -10.57
N HIS A 90 -7.54 -30.95 -9.68
CA HIS A 90 -8.43 -32.09 -9.97
C HIS A 90 -9.56 -31.68 -10.93
N LEU A 91 -10.50 -30.86 -10.50
CA LEU A 91 -11.67 -30.43 -11.27
C LEU A 91 -11.98 -28.92 -11.12
N GLY A 92 -10.99 -28.07 -10.83
CA GLY A 92 -11.13 -26.63 -10.87
C GLY A 92 -11.84 -25.99 -9.67
N ALA A 93 -12.02 -26.69 -8.54
CA ALA A 93 -12.62 -26.10 -7.34
C ALA A 93 -11.87 -24.83 -6.89
N PRO A 94 -12.57 -23.78 -6.43
CA PRO A 94 -11.92 -22.59 -5.87
C PRO A 94 -11.30 -22.93 -4.51
N LEU A 95 -9.98 -23.00 -4.47
CA LEU A 95 -9.24 -23.40 -3.25
C LEU A 95 -9.37 -22.38 -2.11
N ARG A 96 -9.75 -21.13 -2.38
CA ARG A 96 -10.05 -20.12 -1.36
C ARG A 96 -11.20 -20.52 -0.42
N ASP A 97 -12.11 -21.36 -0.89
CA ASP A 97 -13.27 -21.85 -0.13
C ASP A 97 -12.99 -23.17 0.61
N SER A 98 -11.76 -23.67 0.48
CA SER A 98 -11.27 -24.91 1.07
C SER A 98 -10.90 -24.74 2.56
N ARG A 99 -10.27 -25.75 3.15
CA ARG A 99 -9.84 -25.72 4.56
C ARG A 99 -8.35 -26.05 4.68
N VAL A 100 -7.73 -25.53 5.73
CA VAL A 100 -6.38 -25.90 6.12
C VAL A 100 -6.48 -26.86 7.31
N VAL A 101 -6.02 -28.08 7.14
CA VAL A 101 -6.04 -29.15 8.15
C VAL A 101 -4.60 -29.55 8.43
N CYS A 102 -4.16 -29.41 9.66
CA CYS A 102 -2.78 -29.73 10.06
C CYS A 102 -1.71 -29.07 9.16
N GLY A 103 -1.99 -27.82 8.69
CA GLY A 103 -1.07 -27.08 7.82
C GLY A 103 -1.08 -27.48 6.34
N THR A 104 -1.97 -28.39 5.95
CA THR A 104 -2.21 -28.84 4.57
C THR A 104 -3.51 -28.24 4.06
N LEU A 105 -3.50 -27.70 2.84
CA LEU A 105 -4.70 -27.20 2.16
C LEU A 105 -5.49 -28.38 1.59
N VAL A 106 -6.72 -28.58 2.05
CA VAL A 106 -7.59 -29.69 1.65
C VAL A 106 -8.77 -29.15 0.85
N CYS A 107 -8.80 -29.51 -0.43
CA CYS A 107 -9.86 -29.11 -1.36
C CYS A 107 -11.23 -29.60 -0.88
N HIS A 108 -12.20 -28.68 -0.79
CA HIS A 108 -13.52 -28.95 -0.21
C HIS A 108 -14.45 -29.78 -1.13
N TRP A 109 -14.09 -29.95 -2.43
CA TRP A 109 -14.91 -30.78 -3.31
C TRP A 109 -14.65 -32.28 -3.13
N HIS A 110 -13.37 -32.70 -3.15
CA HIS A 110 -13.05 -34.15 -3.16
C HIS A 110 -11.91 -34.53 -2.19
N GLY A 111 -11.52 -33.62 -1.29
CA GLY A 111 -10.52 -33.92 -0.26
C GLY A 111 -9.07 -33.97 -0.76
N LEU A 112 -8.78 -33.49 -2.00
CA LEU A 112 -7.39 -33.42 -2.46
C LEU A 112 -6.57 -32.56 -1.50
N ALA A 113 -5.48 -33.16 -0.98
CA ALA A 113 -4.55 -32.49 -0.05
C ALA A 113 -3.36 -31.89 -0.83
N LEU A 114 -3.08 -30.61 -0.58
CA LEU A 114 -1.97 -29.87 -1.17
C LEU A 114 -1.10 -29.34 -0.02
N ASP A 115 0.09 -29.89 0.13
CA ASP A 115 1.06 -29.55 1.18
C ASP A 115 2.02 -28.42 0.79
N GLY A 116 1.93 -27.95 -0.45
CA GLY A 116 2.81 -26.95 -1.05
C GLY A 116 3.91 -27.53 -1.93
N ALA A 117 3.88 -28.85 -2.21
CA ALA A 117 4.68 -29.47 -3.25
C ALA A 117 3.95 -29.44 -4.60
N PRO A 118 4.66 -29.49 -5.74
CA PRO A 118 4.05 -29.64 -7.06
C PRO A 118 3.18 -30.89 -7.15
N PHE A 119 1.99 -30.77 -7.77
CA PHE A 119 1.08 -31.90 -7.95
C PHE A 119 0.22 -31.74 -9.23
N ALA A 120 0.26 -32.73 -10.14
CA ALA A 120 -0.59 -32.80 -11.34
C ALA A 120 -0.68 -31.45 -12.12
N GLY A 121 0.45 -30.80 -12.35
CA GLY A 121 0.54 -29.52 -13.03
C GLY A 121 0.29 -28.29 -12.13
N TRP A 122 -0.24 -28.48 -10.92
CA TRP A 122 -0.32 -27.41 -9.94
C TRP A 122 1.07 -27.12 -9.35
N GLN A 123 1.45 -25.84 -9.35
CA GLN A 123 2.75 -25.37 -8.86
C GLN A 123 2.56 -24.43 -7.68
N PRO A 124 3.37 -24.56 -6.62
CA PRO A 124 3.46 -23.55 -5.59
C PRO A 124 4.06 -22.26 -6.16
N PHE A 125 3.59 -21.12 -5.67
CA PHE A 125 4.17 -19.82 -5.98
C PHE A 125 5.22 -19.43 -4.93
N PRO A 126 6.35 -18.81 -5.33
CA PRO A 126 7.27 -18.22 -4.37
C PRO A 126 6.56 -17.17 -3.52
N VAL A 127 6.78 -17.23 -2.22
CA VAL A 127 6.17 -16.34 -1.22
C VAL A 127 7.22 -15.68 -0.36
N HIS A 128 6.91 -14.47 0.09
CA HIS A 128 7.70 -13.78 1.10
C HIS A 128 6.76 -13.17 2.14
N ASP A 129 7.07 -13.41 3.41
CA ASP A 129 6.40 -12.79 4.55
C ASP A 129 7.42 -11.87 5.24
N ASP A 130 7.24 -10.57 5.10
CA ASP A 130 8.10 -9.60 5.76
C ASP A 130 7.64 -9.31 7.21
N GLY A 131 6.61 -10.05 7.65
CA GLY A 131 5.98 -9.95 8.95
C GLY A 131 4.89 -8.89 9.05
N LEU A 132 4.80 -7.94 8.13
CA LEU A 132 3.71 -6.96 8.01
C LEU A 132 2.82 -7.29 6.82
N LEU A 133 3.41 -7.54 5.68
CA LEU A 133 2.76 -7.85 4.41
C LEU A 133 3.17 -9.23 3.91
N VAL A 134 2.29 -9.85 3.12
CA VAL A 134 2.58 -11.07 2.37
C VAL A 134 2.67 -10.75 0.89
N TRP A 135 3.69 -11.33 0.26
CA TRP A 135 4.06 -11.14 -1.12
C TRP A 135 4.02 -12.46 -1.85
N VAL A 136 3.56 -12.43 -3.10
CA VAL A 136 3.60 -13.59 -4.01
C VAL A 136 4.31 -13.18 -5.28
N ARG A 137 5.20 -14.05 -5.78
CA ARG A 137 5.85 -13.85 -7.07
C ARG A 137 5.06 -14.59 -8.16
N LEU A 138 4.68 -13.85 -9.19
CA LEU A 138 3.91 -14.37 -10.33
C LEU A 138 4.62 -13.99 -11.63
N ASP A 139 5.49 -14.87 -12.10
CA ASP A 139 6.37 -14.58 -13.23
C ASP A 139 5.59 -14.42 -14.55
N GLU A 140 4.51 -15.20 -14.74
CA GLU A 140 3.63 -15.10 -15.91
C GLU A 140 2.80 -13.80 -15.95
N VAL A 141 2.52 -13.20 -14.78
CA VAL A 141 1.78 -11.94 -14.67
C VAL A 141 2.71 -10.75 -14.86
N GLY A 142 3.90 -10.81 -14.27
CA GLY A 142 4.86 -9.71 -14.31
C GLY A 142 5.62 -9.61 -15.62
N GLY A 143 6.01 -10.74 -16.18
CA GLY A 143 6.70 -10.82 -17.48
C GLY A 143 8.11 -10.22 -17.48
N GLU A 144 8.67 -9.89 -16.32
CA GLU A 144 10.02 -9.36 -16.17
C GLU A 144 10.97 -10.41 -15.56
N LYS A 145 12.27 -10.10 -15.53
CA LYS A 145 13.26 -10.98 -14.88
C LYS A 145 12.91 -11.14 -13.40
N PRO A 146 12.66 -12.35 -12.91
CA PRO A 146 12.32 -12.57 -11.51
C PRO A 146 13.49 -12.29 -10.59
N THR A 147 13.17 -11.84 -9.35
CA THR A 147 14.14 -11.71 -8.26
C THR A 147 13.81 -12.70 -7.14
N ASP A 148 14.83 -13.08 -6.35
CA ASP A 148 14.63 -14.02 -5.24
C ASP A 148 13.77 -13.45 -4.10
N ARG A 149 13.80 -12.13 -3.93
CA ARG A 149 13.05 -11.43 -2.89
C ARG A 149 12.42 -10.14 -3.42
N PRO A 150 11.29 -9.70 -2.84
CA PRO A 150 10.72 -8.39 -3.16
C PRO A 150 11.60 -7.25 -2.64
N VAL A 151 11.43 -6.07 -3.24
CA VAL A 151 11.95 -4.82 -2.69
C VAL A 151 11.03 -4.39 -1.54
N VAL A 152 11.42 -4.73 -0.31
CA VAL A 152 10.68 -4.35 0.89
C VAL A 152 11.15 -2.97 1.35
N PRO A 153 10.24 -1.99 1.52
CA PRO A 153 10.60 -0.68 2.04
C PRO A 153 11.24 -0.74 3.43
N VAL A 154 12.17 0.17 3.71
CA VAL A 154 12.77 0.30 5.04
C VAL A 154 11.72 0.83 6.01
N ARG A 155 11.56 0.17 7.15
CA ARG A 155 10.54 0.47 8.17
C ARG A 155 11.19 0.63 9.55
N PRO A 156 10.52 1.32 10.49
CA PRO A 156 10.89 1.25 11.91
C PRO A 156 10.85 -0.19 12.42
N ALA A 157 11.70 -0.51 13.40
CA ALA A 157 11.70 -1.82 14.02
C ALA A 157 10.31 -2.15 14.60
N ARG A 158 9.76 -3.32 14.28
CA ARG A 158 8.39 -3.72 14.67
C ARG A 158 8.13 -3.67 16.16
N GLY A 159 9.12 -4.04 16.98
CA GLY A 159 9.03 -3.95 18.45
C GLY A 159 8.87 -2.52 18.97
N GLY A 160 9.22 -1.50 18.17
CA GLY A 160 9.13 -0.07 18.48
C GLY A 160 7.97 0.65 17.79
N ALA A 161 7.11 -0.03 17.04
CA ALA A 161 6.11 0.60 16.19
C ALA A 161 4.69 0.09 16.45
N VAL A 162 3.70 0.87 16.00
CA VAL A 162 2.30 0.44 15.85
C VAL A 162 2.01 0.39 14.36
N ASP A 163 1.51 -0.74 13.88
CA ASP A 163 1.21 -0.95 12.48
C ASP A 163 -0.28 -1.18 12.20
N ALA A 164 -0.74 -0.76 11.05
CA ALA A 164 -2.06 -1.09 10.52
C ALA A 164 -1.99 -1.29 9.00
N VAL A 165 -2.75 -2.26 8.50
CA VAL A 165 -2.88 -2.50 7.05
C VAL A 165 -4.33 -2.31 6.65
N PHE A 166 -4.56 -1.48 5.65
CA PHE A 166 -5.86 -1.22 5.03
C PHE A 166 -5.83 -1.74 3.58
N THR A 167 -6.98 -2.19 3.09
CA THR A 167 -7.11 -2.63 1.69
C THR A 167 -8.42 -2.09 1.11
N ALA A 168 -8.32 -1.55 -0.09
CA ALA A 168 -9.46 -1.12 -0.91
C ALA A 168 -9.28 -1.59 -2.35
N VAL A 169 -10.31 -1.45 -3.17
CA VAL A 169 -10.28 -1.81 -4.59
C VAL A 169 -10.83 -0.66 -5.41
N GLY A 170 -10.03 -0.17 -6.37
CA GLY A 170 -10.41 0.83 -7.35
C GLY A 170 -10.62 0.25 -8.74
N ARG A 171 -11.40 0.97 -9.56
CA ARG A 171 -11.62 0.70 -11.00
C ARG A 171 -10.62 1.51 -11.84
N CYS A 172 -9.36 1.17 -11.69
CA CYS A 172 -8.25 1.84 -12.34
C CYS A 172 -7.08 0.87 -12.51
N GLU A 173 -6.04 1.29 -13.20
CA GLU A 173 -4.78 0.55 -13.30
C GLU A 173 -3.84 0.92 -12.14
N PRO A 174 -2.84 0.08 -11.81
CA PRO A 174 -1.88 0.37 -10.74
C PRO A 174 -1.17 1.72 -10.89
N GLN A 175 -0.84 2.12 -12.12
CA GLN A 175 -0.19 3.39 -12.39
C GLN A 175 -1.02 4.62 -11.99
N ASP A 176 -2.35 4.51 -11.98
CA ASP A 176 -3.21 5.62 -11.58
C ASP A 176 -3.20 5.84 -10.08
N VAL A 177 -3.07 4.75 -9.31
CA VAL A 177 -2.86 4.79 -7.85
C VAL A 177 -1.47 5.36 -7.54
N VAL A 178 -0.44 4.90 -8.25
CA VAL A 178 0.93 5.42 -8.05
C VAL A 178 1.01 6.90 -8.40
N ALA A 179 0.37 7.34 -9.50
CA ALA A 179 0.34 8.76 -9.89
C ALA A 179 -0.36 9.64 -8.86
N ASN A 180 -1.47 9.17 -8.27
CA ASN A 180 -2.14 9.88 -7.18
C ASN A 180 -1.19 10.07 -5.98
N ARG A 181 -0.47 9.03 -5.58
CA ARG A 181 0.47 9.10 -4.45
C ARG A 181 1.75 9.92 -4.72
N LEU A 182 2.10 10.11 -5.99
CA LEU A 182 3.22 10.97 -6.43
C LEU A 182 2.80 12.43 -6.72
N ASP A 183 1.54 12.78 -6.44
CA ASP A 183 1.02 14.13 -6.46
C ASP A 183 0.80 14.62 -5.02
N PRO A 184 1.79 15.20 -4.33
CA PRO A 184 1.60 15.68 -2.97
C PRO A 184 0.71 16.93 -2.87
N TRP A 185 0.60 17.72 -3.95
CA TRP A 185 -0.10 19.02 -3.93
C TRP A 185 -1.60 18.91 -3.71
N HIS A 186 -2.23 17.78 -4.09
CA HIS A 186 -3.67 17.61 -3.86
C HIS A 186 -4.02 17.47 -2.38
N GLY A 187 -3.05 17.08 -1.53
CA GLY A 187 -3.31 16.67 -0.15
C GLY A 187 -4.09 17.70 0.68
N SER A 188 -3.69 18.98 0.69
CA SER A 188 -4.36 20.00 1.49
C SER A 188 -5.68 20.49 0.89
N TRP A 189 -5.87 20.35 -0.43
CA TRP A 189 -7.08 20.74 -1.13
C TRP A 189 -8.14 19.63 -1.14
N PHE A 190 -7.70 18.39 -1.38
CA PHE A 190 -8.60 17.25 -1.53
C PHE A 190 -8.92 16.58 -0.19
N HIS A 191 -7.99 16.65 0.79
CA HIS A 191 -8.15 16.08 2.13
C HIS A 191 -8.03 17.13 3.25
N PRO A 192 -8.79 18.26 3.22
CA PRO A 192 -8.64 19.35 4.19
C PRO A 192 -9.00 18.95 5.62
N TYR A 193 -9.63 17.79 5.79
CA TYR A 193 -9.93 17.19 7.08
C TYR A 193 -8.74 16.46 7.71
N SER A 194 -7.69 16.14 6.93
CA SER A 194 -6.49 15.42 7.36
C SER A 194 -5.22 16.23 7.21
N PHE A 195 -5.07 16.99 6.12
CA PHE A 195 -3.84 17.72 5.79
C PHE A 195 -4.10 19.21 5.64
N ILE A 196 -3.22 20.00 6.21
CA ILE A 196 -3.24 21.46 6.09
C ILE A 196 -1.81 22.00 6.05
N ASP A 197 -1.68 23.25 5.63
CA ASP A 197 -0.40 23.96 5.55
C ASP A 197 0.66 23.15 4.78
N LEU A 198 0.24 22.52 3.67
CA LEU A 198 1.10 21.70 2.83
C LEU A 198 1.90 22.59 1.87
N SER A 199 3.22 22.38 1.85
CA SER A 199 4.11 22.95 0.86
C SER A 199 5.12 21.91 0.39
N VAL A 200 5.38 21.83 -0.91
CA VAL A 200 6.45 21.02 -1.46
C VAL A 200 7.74 21.81 -1.38
N VAL A 201 8.69 21.32 -0.57
CA VAL A 201 9.96 22.01 -0.32
C VAL A 201 11.10 21.49 -1.19
N ARG A 202 10.92 20.29 -1.81
CA ARG A 202 11.83 19.75 -2.80
C ARG A 202 11.06 18.90 -3.80
N GLU A 203 11.34 19.11 -5.06
CA GLU A 203 10.85 18.32 -6.19
C GLU A 203 11.96 17.39 -6.69
N PRO A 204 11.65 16.30 -7.44
CA PRO A 204 12.66 15.47 -8.09
C PRO A 204 13.52 16.26 -9.08
N GLU A 205 14.84 16.24 -8.92
CA GLU A 205 15.80 16.96 -9.76
C GLU A 205 16.50 16.02 -10.77
N GLY A 206 15.77 15.48 -11.77
CA GLY A 206 16.40 14.73 -12.87
C GLY A 206 16.74 13.27 -12.54
N ASP A 207 17.79 12.73 -13.19
CA ASP A 207 18.13 11.30 -13.11
C ASP A 207 18.74 10.92 -11.76
N GLY A 208 17.98 10.20 -10.96
CA GLY A 208 18.42 9.57 -9.71
C GLY A 208 17.76 10.07 -8.43
N ASP A 209 17.20 11.28 -8.40
CA ASP A 209 16.38 11.77 -7.29
C ASP A 209 14.90 11.79 -7.69
N ASP A 210 14.11 10.88 -7.08
CA ASP A 210 12.67 10.77 -7.32
C ASP A 210 11.85 11.22 -6.11
N ALA A 211 12.48 11.86 -5.12
CA ALA A 211 11.82 12.20 -3.89
C ALA A 211 11.10 13.55 -3.97
N PHE A 212 9.82 13.56 -3.63
CA PHE A 212 9.14 14.79 -3.24
C PHE A 212 9.27 14.95 -1.73
N VAL A 213 9.74 16.10 -1.27
CA VAL A 213 9.78 16.43 0.16
C VAL A 213 8.75 17.51 0.45
N VAL A 214 7.92 17.28 1.44
CA VAL A 214 6.83 18.17 1.81
C VAL A 214 6.89 18.53 3.29
N ASP A 215 6.58 19.77 3.60
CA ASP A 215 6.19 20.20 4.93
C ASP A 215 4.65 20.19 4.98
N VAL A 216 4.08 19.52 5.97
CA VAL A 216 2.63 19.36 6.11
C VAL A 216 2.25 19.27 7.59
N SER A 217 1.05 19.71 7.91
CA SER A 217 0.48 19.52 9.23
C SER A 217 -0.67 18.51 9.17
N PHE A 218 -0.52 17.40 9.90
CA PHE A 218 -1.62 16.45 10.11
C PHE A 218 -2.63 17.03 11.09
N ARG A 219 -3.89 17.07 10.73
CA ARG A 219 -4.99 17.49 11.60
C ARG A 219 -5.39 16.35 12.53
N VAL A 220 -5.29 16.58 13.83
CA VAL A 220 -5.72 15.61 14.85
C VAL A 220 -7.18 15.85 15.23
N ALA A 221 -7.53 17.07 15.61
CA ALA A 221 -8.90 17.46 15.95
C ALA A 221 -9.04 18.99 15.87
N GLY A 222 -10.06 19.48 15.18
CA GLY A 222 -10.32 20.91 15.07
C GLY A 222 -9.11 21.69 14.58
N ARG A 223 -8.51 22.50 15.50
CA ARG A 223 -7.30 23.32 15.25
C ARG A 223 -6.01 22.65 15.75
N LEU A 224 -6.10 21.48 16.34
CA LEU A 224 -4.95 20.75 16.84
C LEU A 224 -4.26 19.99 15.71
N VAL A 225 -2.99 20.28 15.47
CA VAL A 225 -2.19 19.77 14.35
C VAL A 225 -0.84 19.24 14.79
N VAL A 226 -0.28 18.36 14.00
CA VAL A 226 1.07 17.80 14.10
C VAL A 226 1.83 18.17 12.84
N PRO A 227 2.75 19.17 12.88
CA PRO A 227 3.60 19.50 11.75
C PRO A 227 4.70 18.44 11.61
N VAL A 228 4.94 18.03 10.37
CA VAL A 228 5.99 17.07 10.00
C VAL A 228 6.60 17.45 8.67
N ARG A 229 7.80 16.94 8.41
CA ARG A 229 8.38 16.83 7.08
C ARG A 229 8.28 15.39 6.62
N ALA A 230 7.77 15.19 5.42
CA ALA A 230 7.61 13.87 4.81
C ALA A 230 8.27 13.80 3.44
N GLU A 231 8.83 12.64 3.12
CA GLU A 231 9.44 12.32 1.84
C GLU A 231 8.61 11.25 1.15
N PHE A 232 8.29 11.47 -0.13
CA PHE A 232 7.59 10.51 -0.97
C PHE A 232 8.55 9.96 -2.03
N THR A 233 8.66 8.63 -2.08
CA THR A 233 9.50 7.91 -3.05
C THR A 233 8.72 6.76 -3.65
N ALA A 234 9.12 6.32 -4.86
CA ALA A 234 8.54 5.14 -5.50
C ALA A 234 9.63 4.09 -5.76
N PRO A 235 9.92 3.18 -4.81
CA PRO A 235 10.98 2.18 -4.95
C PRO A 235 10.69 1.10 -6.01
N GLY A 236 9.49 1.06 -6.55
CA GLY A 236 9.09 0.11 -7.59
C GLY A 236 7.85 0.58 -8.35
N PRO A 237 7.47 -0.13 -9.41
CA PRO A 237 6.43 0.32 -10.35
C PRO A 237 5.02 0.36 -9.72
N ARG A 238 4.84 -0.28 -8.59
CA ARG A 238 3.56 -0.42 -7.91
C ARG A 238 3.60 -0.04 -6.43
N THR A 239 4.68 0.61 -6.00
CA THR A 239 4.88 0.96 -4.59
C THR A 239 5.26 2.41 -4.45
N VAL A 240 4.56 3.14 -3.58
CA VAL A 240 4.95 4.48 -3.13
C VAL A 240 5.10 4.46 -1.62
N VAL A 241 6.15 5.09 -1.14
CA VAL A 241 6.50 5.16 0.29
C VAL A 241 6.51 6.63 0.71
N MET A 242 5.69 6.96 1.68
CA MET A 242 5.78 8.21 2.42
C MET A 242 6.50 7.94 3.74
N ARG A 243 7.58 8.67 4.00
CA ARG A 243 8.37 8.59 5.24
C ARG A 243 8.37 9.94 5.94
N ILE A 244 8.08 9.97 7.22
CA ILE A 244 8.29 11.15 8.05
C ILE A 244 9.79 11.26 8.34
N THR A 245 10.41 12.33 7.85
CA THR A 245 11.85 12.59 7.98
C THR A 245 12.18 13.55 9.14
N ASP A 246 11.22 14.40 9.51
CA ASP A 246 11.37 15.33 10.64
C ASP A 246 10.02 15.59 11.31
N GLY A 247 10.05 15.97 12.60
CA GLY A 247 8.87 16.23 13.41
C GLY A 247 8.42 15.03 14.23
N GLU A 248 7.16 15.07 14.70
CA GLU A 248 6.58 13.97 15.48
C GLU A 248 6.37 12.73 14.61
N GLY A 249 6.79 11.58 15.11
CA GLY A 249 6.71 10.34 14.38
C GLY A 249 7.80 10.20 13.32
N ALA A 250 8.92 10.91 13.41
CA ALA A 250 10.08 10.70 12.54
C ALA A 250 10.42 9.21 12.45
N SER A 251 10.78 8.75 11.24
CA SER A 251 10.92 7.36 10.82
C SER A 251 9.61 6.60 10.53
N SER A 252 8.44 7.08 10.92
CA SER A 252 7.16 6.48 10.53
C SER A 252 7.02 6.40 9.01
N VAL A 253 6.34 5.35 8.54
CA VAL A 253 6.21 5.06 7.10
C VAL A 253 4.75 4.74 6.77
N VAL A 254 4.30 5.25 5.64
CA VAL A 254 3.07 4.81 4.97
C VAL A 254 3.45 4.26 3.60
N GLU A 255 3.20 3.00 3.38
CA GLU A 255 3.46 2.30 2.12
C GLU A 255 2.16 2.06 1.39
N THR A 256 2.10 2.44 0.14
CA THR A 256 0.99 2.15 -0.76
C THR A 256 1.45 1.17 -1.82
N HIS A 257 0.79 0.02 -1.90
CA HIS A 257 1.03 -0.99 -2.91
C HIS A 257 -0.19 -1.14 -3.79
N ALA A 258 0.01 -1.02 -5.10
CA ALA A 258 -1.03 -1.11 -6.12
C ALA A 258 -0.94 -2.46 -6.84
N THR A 259 -1.77 -3.43 -6.43
CA THR A 259 -1.75 -4.79 -7.00
C THR A 259 -2.86 -4.93 -8.04
N PRO A 260 -2.54 -5.23 -9.32
CA PRO A 260 -3.56 -5.46 -10.35
C PRO A 260 -4.37 -6.70 -10.01
N LEU A 261 -5.70 -6.61 -10.08
CA LEU A 261 -6.60 -7.75 -9.89
C LEU A 261 -7.02 -8.37 -11.22
N THR A 262 -7.05 -7.59 -12.29
CA THR A 262 -7.38 -8.01 -13.66
C THR A 262 -6.13 -8.11 -14.51
N ARG A 263 -6.22 -8.78 -15.65
CA ARG A 263 -5.17 -8.78 -16.68
C ARG A 263 -4.92 -7.36 -17.20
N PRO A 264 -3.71 -7.06 -17.71
CA PRO A 264 -3.36 -5.70 -18.14
C PRO A 264 -4.34 -5.09 -19.16
N ASP A 265 -4.80 -5.87 -20.14
CA ASP A 265 -5.65 -5.37 -21.23
C ASP A 265 -7.15 -5.49 -20.96
N HIS A 266 -7.54 -5.60 -19.71
CA HIS A 266 -8.94 -5.74 -19.35
C HIS A 266 -9.68 -4.40 -19.48
N GLU A 267 -10.82 -4.40 -20.21
CA GLU A 267 -11.62 -3.18 -20.44
C GLU A 267 -12.07 -2.45 -19.15
N ARG A 268 -12.15 -3.20 -18.05
CA ARG A 268 -12.53 -2.68 -16.72
C ARG A 268 -11.47 -3.09 -15.70
N PRO A 269 -10.31 -2.45 -15.70
CA PRO A 269 -9.24 -2.80 -14.79
C PRO A 269 -9.66 -2.60 -13.35
N ARG A 270 -9.12 -3.45 -12.47
CA ARG A 270 -9.30 -3.36 -11.03
C ARG A 270 -7.95 -3.46 -10.35
N THR A 271 -7.71 -2.58 -9.42
CA THR A 271 -6.48 -2.55 -8.62
C THR A 271 -6.83 -2.64 -7.15
N ALA A 272 -6.19 -3.57 -6.44
CA ALA A 272 -6.18 -3.55 -4.99
C ALA A 272 -5.12 -2.57 -4.50
N VAL A 273 -5.53 -1.65 -3.67
CA VAL A 273 -4.62 -0.83 -2.86
C VAL A 273 -4.42 -1.52 -1.54
N VAL A 274 -3.18 -1.83 -1.20
CA VAL A 274 -2.80 -2.32 0.12
C VAL A 274 -1.93 -1.23 0.76
N GLU A 275 -2.47 -0.54 1.75
CA GLU A 275 -1.75 0.49 2.48
C GLU A 275 -1.31 -0.03 3.83
N ALA A 276 -0.02 0.06 4.12
CA ALA A 276 0.56 -0.26 5.40
C ALA A 276 1.11 0.99 6.08
N THR A 277 0.52 1.36 7.20
CA THR A 277 1.01 2.43 8.08
C THR A 277 1.81 1.82 9.20
N VAL A 278 3.06 2.27 9.38
CA VAL A 278 3.96 1.86 10.46
C VAL A 278 4.36 3.12 11.22
N ALA A 279 3.69 3.37 12.33
CA ALA A 279 3.91 4.55 13.16
C ALA A 279 4.94 4.24 14.26
N ALA A 280 5.91 5.14 14.42
CA ALA A 280 6.94 5.08 15.46
C ALA A 280 7.09 6.45 16.11
N SER A 281 7.58 6.51 17.34
CA SER A 281 7.95 7.73 18.02
C SER A 281 8.94 7.43 19.14
N ASP A 282 9.92 8.28 19.30
CA ASP A 282 10.92 8.20 20.38
C ASP A 282 10.40 8.75 21.71
N ARG A 283 9.15 9.20 21.77
CA ARG A 283 8.58 9.76 23.00
C ARG A 283 8.26 8.66 24.01
N PRO A 284 8.54 8.87 25.30
CA PRO A 284 8.23 7.88 26.36
C PRO A 284 6.77 7.42 26.37
N GLY A 285 5.82 8.33 26.07
CA GLY A 285 4.39 7.99 26.00
C GLY A 285 3.99 7.06 24.85
N PHE A 286 4.85 6.85 23.85
CA PHE A 286 4.56 5.95 22.74
C PHE A 286 4.50 4.47 23.16
N ALA A 287 5.14 4.11 24.26
CA ALA A 287 5.00 2.78 24.87
C ALA A 287 3.54 2.44 25.18
N LEU A 288 2.74 3.42 25.64
CA LEU A 288 1.30 3.24 25.87
C LEU A 288 0.56 3.01 24.54
N ALA A 289 0.87 3.76 23.49
CA ALA A 289 0.27 3.55 22.18
C ALA A 289 0.52 2.11 21.68
N ARG A 290 1.73 1.59 21.89
CA ARG A 290 2.06 0.19 21.56
C ARG A 290 1.25 -0.81 22.39
N ALA A 291 1.07 -0.58 23.69
CA ALA A 291 0.27 -1.44 24.55
C ALA A 291 -1.20 -1.48 24.11
N VAL A 292 -1.75 -0.35 23.65
CA VAL A 292 -3.14 -0.25 23.16
C VAL A 292 -3.26 -0.41 21.64
N ALA A 293 -2.24 -0.92 20.95
CA ALA A 293 -2.23 -1.13 19.50
C ALA A 293 -3.45 -1.90 18.97
N PRO A 294 -4.01 -2.92 19.65
CA PRO A 294 -5.23 -3.59 19.20
C PRO A 294 -6.43 -2.64 19.01
N VAL A 295 -6.51 -1.57 19.80
CA VAL A 295 -7.56 -0.53 19.71
C VAL A 295 -7.18 0.53 18.66
N LEU A 296 -5.92 0.88 18.54
CA LEU A 296 -5.46 1.88 17.58
C LEU A 296 -5.53 1.41 16.13
N ARG A 297 -5.23 0.14 15.88
CA ARG A 297 -5.27 -0.43 14.51
C ARG A 297 -6.59 -0.21 13.77
N PRO A 298 -7.77 -0.49 14.35
CA PRO A 298 -9.05 -0.19 13.71
C PRO A 298 -9.24 1.30 13.39
N LEU A 299 -8.79 2.18 14.28
CA LEU A 299 -8.87 3.63 14.06
C LEU A 299 -7.95 4.07 12.92
N MET A 300 -6.71 3.59 12.88
CA MET A 300 -5.77 3.85 11.78
C MET A 300 -6.34 3.35 10.45
N ARG A 301 -6.92 2.14 10.41
CA ARG A 301 -7.58 1.60 9.22
C ARG A 301 -8.78 2.44 8.77
N ARG A 302 -9.57 2.96 9.72
CA ARG A 302 -10.71 3.85 9.41
C ARG A 302 -10.23 5.17 8.81
N THR A 303 -9.15 5.75 9.35
CA THR A 303 -8.55 6.98 8.80
C THR A 303 -8.02 6.75 7.39
N ALA A 304 -7.25 5.69 7.17
CA ALA A 304 -6.79 5.29 5.84
C ALA A 304 -7.98 5.08 4.89
N GLY A 305 -9.02 4.37 5.32
CA GLY A 305 -10.21 4.13 4.51
C GLY A 305 -10.93 5.41 4.09
N ARG A 306 -10.97 6.43 4.96
CA ARG A 306 -11.56 7.72 4.60
C ARG A 306 -10.74 8.45 3.53
N LEU A 307 -9.41 8.44 3.64
CA LEU A 307 -8.52 9.03 2.62
C LEU A 307 -8.67 8.30 1.29
N TRP A 308 -8.71 6.97 1.32
CA TRP A 308 -8.82 6.15 0.11
C TRP A 308 -10.16 6.23 -0.61
N VAL A 309 -11.23 6.74 0.01
CA VAL A 309 -12.46 7.09 -0.72
C VAL A 309 -12.18 8.20 -1.74
N ASP A 310 -11.46 9.22 -1.34
CA ASP A 310 -11.14 10.36 -2.19
C ASP A 310 -10.01 10.00 -3.18
N ASP A 311 -8.94 9.37 -2.70
CA ASP A 311 -7.79 8.98 -3.51
C ASP A 311 -8.15 7.98 -4.63
N LEU A 312 -9.08 7.05 -4.37
CA LEU A 312 -9.59 6.17 -5.40
C LEU A 312 -10.45 6.93 -6.42
N ALA A 313 -11.25 7.91 -5.99
CA ALA A 313 -12.00 8.75 -6.93
C ALA A 313 -11.05 9.52 -7.88
N TYR A 314 -9.92 10.02 -7.36
CA TYR A 314 -8.86 10.61 -8.18
C TYR A 314 -8.27 9.58 -9.17
N ALA A 315 -7.85 8.42 -8.69
CA ALA A 315 -7.21 7.39 -9.52
C ALA A 315 -8.18 6.85 -10.60
N GLU A 316 -9.43 6.60 -10.25
CA GLU A 316 -10.48 6.17 -11.18
C GLU A 316 -10.80 7.25 -12.24
N ARG A 317 -10.82 8.52 -11.84
CA ARG A 317 -11.01 9.62 -12.78
C ARG A 317 -9.84 9.75 -13.74
N ARG A 318 -8.61 9.64 -13.22
CA ARG A 318 -7.40 9.65 -14.04
C ARG A 318 -7.43 8.54 -15.08
N TRP A 319 -7.73 7.31 -14.68
CA TRP A 319 -7.89 6.18 -15.60
C TRP A 319 -8.94 6.44 -16.67
N ALA A 320 -10.14 6.88 -16.28
CA ALA A 320 -11.24 7.14 -17.21
C ALA A 320 -10.90 8.18 -18.27
N LEU A 321 -10.14 9.22 -17.92
CA LEU A 321 -9.70 10.24 -18.88
C LEU A 321 -8.55 9.72 -19.76
N ARG A 322 -7.59 9.01 -19.18
CA ARG A 322 -6.42 8.50 -19.89
C ARG A 322 -6.82 7.39 -20.88
N SER A 323 -7.69 6.46 -20.48
CA SER A 323 -8.17 5.37 -21.35
C SER A 323 -8.97 5.87 -22.56
N THR A 324 -9.48 7.10 -22.52
CA THR A 324 -10.22 7.74 -23.64
C THR A 324 -9.41 8.82 -24.35
N GLY A 325 -8.10 8.96 -24.04
CA GLY A 325 -7.24 9.98 -24.65
C GLY A 325 -7.60 11.43 -24.27
N ARG A 326 -8.36 11.63 -23.19
CA ARG A 326 -8.83 12.97 -22.75
C ARG A 326 -8.11 13.47 -21.48
N PHE A 327 -7.10 12.77 -21.02
CA PHE A 327 -6.35 13.22 -19.84
C PHE A 327 -5.49 14.44 -20.21
N PRO A 328 -5.65 15.56 -19.47
CA PRO A 328 -4.91 16.79 -19.73
C PRO A 328 -3.49 16.68 -19.10
N GLY A 329 -2.51 16.23 -19.83
CA GLY A 329 -1.14 16.14 -19.30
C GLY A 329 -0.30 15.11 -20.01
#